data_f7779b013a94c36db029e101bd7b768f
#
_entry.id   f7779b013a94c36db029e101bd7b768f
#
_cell.length_a   1.000
_cell.length_b   1.000
_cell.length_c   1.000
_cell.angle_alpha   90.00
_cell.angle_beta   90.00
_cell.angle_gamma   90.00
#
_symmetry.space_group_name_H-M   'P 1'
#
loop_
_entity.id
_entity.type
_entity.pdbx_description
1 polymer ?
#
loop_
_entity_poly.entity_id
_entity_poly.type
_entity_poly.pdbx_seq_one_letter_code
_entity_poly.pdbx_strand_id
1 'polypeptide(L)'
;MIYCVEDDAGIRELVVYTLQNTGMEARGFADGTALFSALRNEKPDLILLDIMLPGEDGISILRRLRSLPDTAALPVILLTAKNTEYDKVIGLDSGADDYIAKPFGMMELVARVRAVLRRTQDAVSSAEHVLLSDGPISLDERAHTV
;
A
#
# COMPACT_ATOMS: atom_id res chain seq x y z
N MET A 1 -1.06 10.17 -3.97
CA MET A 1 -1.26 9.32 -5.17
C MET A 1 -1.30 7.86 -4.76
N ILE A 2 -2.35 7.16 -5.18
CA ILE A 2 -2.50 5.72 -4.95
C ILE A 2 -2.29 5.02 -6.28
N TYR A 3 -1.48 3.98 -6.31
CA TYR A 3 -1.31 3.15 -7.50
C TYR A 3 -2.14 1.87 -7.32
N CYS A 4 -2.89 1.49 -8.37
CA CYS A 4 -3.68 0.27 -8.38
C CYS A 4 -3.17 -0.64 -9.49
N VAL A 5 -2.62 -1.80 -9.14
CA VAL A 5 -2.10 -2.76 -10.11
C VAL A 5 -3.09 -3.92 -10.19
N GLU A 6 -3.83 -3.98 -11.28
CA GLU A 6 -4.91 -4.93 -11.49
C GLU A 6 -5.06 -5.17 -13.00
N ASP A 7 -4.98 -6.42 -13.45
CA ASP A 7 -5.06 -6.71 -14.88
C ASP A 7 -6.49 -6.63 -15.43
N ASP A 8 -7.51 -6.83 -14.60
CA ASP A 8 -8.90 -6.67 -15.02
C ASP A 8 -9.22 -5.18 -15.17
N ALA A 9 -9.45 -4.74 -16.41
CA ALA A 9 -9.68 -3.31 -16.69
C ALA A 9 -10.91 -2.78 -15.97
N GLY A 10 -11.98 -3.57 -15.87
CA GLY A 10 -13.21 -3.12 -15.20
C GLY A 10 -12.99 -2.87 -13.71
N ILE A 11 -12.31 -3.80 -13.04
CA ILE A 11 -12.02 -3.64 -11.62
C ILE A 11 -11.05 -2.49 -11.41
N ARG A 12 -10.03 -2.40 -12.23
CA ARG A 12 -9.02 -1.34 -12.13
C ARG A 12 -9.66 0.04 -12.27
N GLU A 13 -10.51 0.21 -13.28
CA GLU A 13 -11.17 1.49 -13.52
C GLU A 13 -12.13 1.84 -12.39
N LEU A 14 -12.85 0.87 -11.88
CA LEU A 14 -13.77 1.10 -10.78
C LEU A 14 -13.03 1.53 -9.52
N VAL A 15 -11.92 0.88 -9.21
CA VAL A 15 -11.11 1.23 -8.03
C VAL A 15 -10.55 2.65 -8.18
N VAL A 16 -9.96 2.96 -9.32
CA VAL A 16 -9.38 4.29 -9.56
C VAL A 16 -10.47 5.37 -9.47
N TYR A 17 -11.60 5.13 -10.11
CA TYR A 17 -12.72 6.09 -10.08
C TYR A 17 -13.21 6.31 -8.65
N THR A 18 -13.37 5.25 -7.88
CA THR A 18 -13.84 5.35 -6.50
C THR A 18 -12.88 6.16 -5.64
N LEU A 19 -11.57 5.90 -5.77
CA LEU A 19 -10.58 6.64 -5.00
C LEU A 19 -10.59 8.11 -5.39
N GLN A 20 -10.67 8.41 -6.67
CA GLN A 20 -10.72 9.81 -7.13
C GLN A 20 -11.95 10.53 -6.59
N ASN A 21 -13.09 9.83 -6.51
CA ASN A 21 -14.32 10.41 -5.97
C ASN A 21 -14.23 10.71 -4.47
N THR A 22 -13.33 10.07 -3.77
CA THR A 22 -13.14 10.34 -2.33
C THR A 22 -12.06 11.37 -2.08
N GLY A 23 -11.55 12.01 -3.13
CA GLY A 23 -10.55 13.06 -3.00
C GLY A 23 -9.11 12.58 -3.05
N MET A 24 -8.87 11.30 -3.33
CA MET A 24 -7.53 10.76 -3.44
C MET A 24 -7.14 10.65 -4.91
N GLU A 25 -5.91 11.05 -5.25
CA GLU A 25 -5.42 10.84 -6.60
C GLU A 25 -5.05 9.37 -6.77
N ALA A 26 -5.38 8.81 -7.93
CA ALA A 26 -5.14 7.40 -8.19
C ALA A 26 -4.81 7.15 -9.66
N ARG A 27 -3.95 6.17 -9.91
CA ARG A 27 -3.59 5.71 -11.26
C ARG A 27 -3.61 4.19 -11.29
N GLY A 28 -3.99 3.64 -12.44
CA GLY A 28 -4.08 2.20 -12.62
C GLY A 28 -3.01 1.67 -13.55
N PHE A 29 -2.54 0.45 -13.27
CA PHE A 29 -1.56 -0.26 -14.09
C PHE A 29 -2.02 -1.69 -14.28
N ALA A 30 -1.74 -2.26 -15.44
CA ALA A 30 -2.22 -3.60 -15.78
C ALA A 30 -1.28 -4.71 -15.29
N ASP A 31 -0.02 -4.39 -15.01
CA ASP A 31 0.96 -5.40 -14.62
C ASP A 31 2.14 -4.76 -13.89
N GLY A 32 3.07 -5.60 -13.47
CA GLY A 32 4.24 -5.13 -12.73
C GLY A 32 5.19 -4.29 -13.56
N THR A 33 5.31 -4.57 -14.87
CA THR A 33 6.18 -3.81 -15.75
C THR A 33 5.75 -2.34 -15.79
N ALA A 34 4.45 -2.10 -15.95
CA ALA A 34 3.92 -0.74 -15.96
C ALA A 34 4.12 -0.08 -14.59
N LEU A 35 3.92 -0.83 -13.50
CA LEU A 35 4.12 -0.30 -12.16
C LEU A 35 5.57 0.16 -11.95
N PHE A 36 6.55 -0.69 -12.25
CA PHE A 36 7.94 -0.32 -12.02
C PHE A 36 8.40 0.81 -12.92
N SER A 37 7.86 0.90 -14.13
CA SER A 37 8.14 2.04 -15.00
C SER A 37 7.66 3.35 -14.38
N ALA A 38 6.46 3.35 -13.82
CA ALA A 38 5.91 4.54 -13.17
C ALA A 38 6.69 4.91 -11.90
N LEU A 39 7.16 3.90 -11.15
CA LEU A 39 7.90 4.14 -9.91
C LEU A 39 9.23 4.85 -10.14
N ARG A 40 9.77 4.78 -11.35
CA ARG A 40 11.00 5.52 -11.68
C ARG A 40 10.79 7.02 -11.69
N ASN A 41 9.56 7.46 -11.97
CA ASN A 41 9.26 8.88 -12.13
C ASN A 41 8.57 9.47 -10.92
N GLU A 42 7.70 8.70 -10.26
CA GLU A 42 6.92 9.21 -9.15
C GLU A 42 6.60 8.07 -8.19
N LYS A 43 6.75 8.30 -6.90
CA LYS A 43 6.39 7.29 -5.90
C LYS A 43 5.01 7.59 -5.34
N PRO A 44 4.16 6.57 -5.21
CA PRO A 44 2.84 6.76 -4.62
C PRO A 44 2.93 6.76 -3.10
N ASP A 45 1.82 7.09 -2.46
CA ASP A 45 1.68 6.97 -1.02
C ASP A 45 1.29 5.55 -0.60
N LEU A 46 0.72 4.78 -1.54
CA LEU A 46 0.25 3.44 -1.27
C LEU A 46 0.02 2.71 -2.59
N ILE A 47 0.25 1.40 -2.59
CA ILE A 47 0.01 0.54 -3.75
C ILE A 47 -1.06 -0.48 -3.40
N LEU A 48 -2.11 -0.57 -4.23
CA LEU A 48 -3.06 -1.66 -4.22
C LEU A 48 -2.58 -2.66 -5.26
N LEU A 49 -2.32 -3.90 -4.86
CA LEU A 49 -1.60 -4.84 -5.70
C LEU A 49 -2.33 -6.18 -5.75
N ASP A 50 -2.84 -6.53 -6.93
CA ASP A 50 -3.48 -7.83 -7.12
C ASP A 50 -2.43 -8.93 -7.08
N ILE A 51 -2.74 -10.04 -6.45
CA ILE A 51 -1.85 -11.19 -6.41
C ILE A 51 -1.84 -11.91 -7.76
N MET A 52 -3.00 -12.01 -8.42
CA MET A 52 -3.13 -12.75 -9.67
C MET A 52 -2.89 -11.84 -10.85
N LEU A 53 -1.64 -11.61 -11.19
CA LEU A 53 -1.26 -10.76 -12.33
C LEU A 53 -0.56 -11.60 -13.40
N PRO A 54 -0.66 -11.19 -14.68
CA PRO A 54 0.07 -11.88 -15.75
C PRO A 54 1.58 -11.60 -15.61
N GLY A 55 2.36 -12.57 -16.01
CA GLY A 55 3.81 -12.47 -15.89
C GLY A 55 4.26 -12.67 -14.46
N GLU A 56 4.67 -11.60 -13.79
CA GLU A 56 5.12 -11.67 -12.41
C GLU A 56 3.91 -11.47 -11.48
N ASP A 57 3.66 -12.41 -10.56
CA ASP A 57 2.51 -12.29 -9.66
C ASP A 57 2.74 -11.22 -8.58
N GLY A 58 1.66 -10.88 -7.88
CA GLY A 58 1.70 -9.80 -6.89
C GLY A 58 2.63 -10.05 -5.71
N ILE A 59 2.76 -11.31 -5.28
CA ILE A 59 3.66 -11.63 -4.17
C ILE A 59 5.12 -11.41 -4.58
N SER A 60 5.48 -11.82 -5.78
CA SER A 60 6.83 -11.58 -6.31
C SER A 60 7.12 -10.09 -6.44
N ILE A 61 6.14 -9.34 -6.94
CA ILE A 61 6.27 -7.89 -7.06
C ILE A 61 6.48 -7.26 -5.69
N LEU A 62 5.70 -7.68 -4.70
CA LEU A 62 5.82 -7.17 -3.34
C LEU A 62 7.21 -7.45 -2.77
N ARG A 63 7.74 -8.65 -2.95
CA ARG A 63 9.08 -8.98 -2.48
C ARG A 63 10.14 -8.12 -3.15
N ARG A 64 9.99 -7.85 -4.44
CA ARG A 64 10.90 -6.93 -5.14
C ARG A 64 10.82 -5.53 -4.56
N LEU A 65 9.63 -5.03 -4.30
CA LEU A 65 9.45 -3.70 -3.70
C LEU A 65 10.17 -3.63 -2.36
N ARG A 66 10.03 -4.67 -1.53
CA ARG A 66 10.65 -4.69 -0.21
C ARG A 66 12.16 -4.83 -0.26
N SER A 67 12.71 -5.37 -1.35
CA SER A 67 14.14 -5.56 -1.49
C SER A 67 14.88 -4.33 -2.01
N LEU A 68 14.16 -3.35 -2.55
CA LEU A 68 14.76 -2.14 -3.11
C LEU A 68 14.70 -1.01 -2.10
N PRO A 69 15.80 -0.28 -1.88
CA PRO A 69 15.81 0.79 -0.86
C PRO A 69 14.76 1.86 -1.10
N ASP A 70 14.50 2.20 -2.36
CA ASP A 70 13.58 3.28 -2.69
C ASP A 70 12.12 2.92 -2.44
N THR A 71 11.77 1.64 -2.43
CA THR A 71 10.39 1.19 -2.32
C THR A 71 10.13 0.31 -1.11
N ALA A 72 11.16 0.04 -0.32
CA ALA A 72 11.04 -0.90 0.80
C ALA A 72 9.99 -0.48 1.84
N ALA A 73 9.75 0.81 1.99
CA ALA A 73 8.83 1.32 2.99
C ALA A 73 7.45 1.71 2.42
N LEU A 74 7.23 1.53 1.11
CA LEU A 74 5.93 1.88 0.52
C LEU A 74 4.83 0.99 1.08
N PRO A 75 3.72 1.57 1.55
CA PRO A 75 2.59 0.77 1.99
C PRO A 75 1.96 -0.01 0.83
N VAL A 76 1.67 -1.29 1.05
CA VAL A 76 1.06 -2.16 0.05
C VAL A 76 -0.12 -2.89 0.65
N ILE A 77 -1.26 -2.83 -0.02
CA ILE A 77 -2.43 -3.64 0.29
C ILE A 77 -2.60 -4.65 -0.83
N LEU A 78 -2.63 -5.93 -0.49
CA LEU A 78 -2.83 -6.97 -1.49
C LEU A 78 -4.31 -7.18 -1.77
N LEU A 79 -4.64 -7.35 -3.05
CA LEU A 79 -5.99 -7.70 -3.50
C LEU A 79 -5.94 -9.15 -3.96
N THR A 80 -6.84 -10.00 -3.46
CA THR A 80 -6.77 -11.41 -3.78
C THR A 80 -8.15 -12.04 -3.88
N ALA A 81 -8.35 -12.89 -4.90
CA ALA A 81 -9.52 -13.74 -4.99
C ALA A 81 -9.41 -14.93 -4.05
N LYS A 82 -8.20 -15.20 -3.54
CA LYS A 82 -7.97 -16.32 -2.63
C LYS A 82 -8.17 -15.84 -1.21
N ASN A 83 -9.02 -16.56 -0.50
CA ASN A 83 -9.42 -16.13 0.84
C ASN A 83 -9.14 -17.24 1.85
N THR A 84 -7.98 -17.88 1.73
CA THR A 84 -7.56 -18.86 2.70
C THR A 84 -6.60 -18.22 3.69
N GLU A 85 -6.53 -18.81 4.88
CA GLU A 85 -5.59 -18.32 5.88
C GLU A 85 -4.14 -18.43 5.40
N TYR A 86 -3.85 -19.47 4.62
CA TYR A 86 -2.52 -19.66 4.06
C TYR A 86 -2.11 -18.50 3.16
N ASP A 87 -3.01 -18.06 2.27
CA ASP A 87 -2.72 -16.95 1.37
C ASP A 87 -2.55 -15.65 2.14
N LYS A 88 -3.34 -15.44 3.20
CA LYS A 88 -3.19 -14.27 4.06
C LYS A 88 -1.82 -14.24 4.72
N VAL A 89 -1.40 -15.36 5.27
CA VAL A 89 -0.12 -15.47 5.98
C VAL A 89 1.03 -15.21 5.02
N ILE A 90 1.00 -15.78 3.82
CA ILE A 90 2.04 -15.56 2.83
C ILE A 90 2.12 -14.09 2.43
N GLY A 91 0.97 -13.44 2.22
CA GLY A 91 0.92 -12.03 1.87
C GLY A 91 1.54 -11.17 2.97
N LEU A 92 1.12 -11.37 4.21
CA LEU A 92 1.63 -10.59 5.33
C LEU A 92 3.11 -10.87 5.59
N ASP A 93 3.53 -12.14 5.49
CA ASP A 93 4.94 -12.51 5.66
C ASP A 93 5.81 -11.92 4.57
N SER A 94 5.25 -11.63 3.40
CA SER A 94 5.99 -11.00 2.31
C SER A 94 6.12 -9.50 2.49
N GLY A 95 5.48 -8.92 3.50
CA GLY A 95 5.62 -7.51 3.83
C GLY A 95 4.44 -6.63 3.46
N ALA A 96 3.26 -7.21 3.23
CA ALA A 96 2.05 -6.41 2.96
C ALA A 96 1.57 -5.74 4.25
N ASP A 97 0.99 -4.56 4.11
CA ASP A 97 0.44 -3.81 5.24
C ASP A 97 -0.99 -4.23 5.55
N ASP A 98 -1.70 -4.73 4.55
CA ASP A 98 -3.07 -5.21 4.71
C ASP A 98 -3.41 -6.05 3.48
N TYR A 99 -4.61 -6.63 3.48
CA TYR A 99 -5.05 -7.40 2.35
C TYR A 99 -6.57 -7.37 2.27
N ILE A 100 -7.10 -7.41 1.06
CA ILE A 100 -8.54 -7.34 0.80
C ILE A 100 -8.92 -8.51 -0.10
N ALA A 101 -9.89 -9.31 0.34
CA ALA A 101 -10.37 -10.46 -0.43
C ALA A 101 -11.42 -10.02 -1.43
N LYS A 102 -11.33 -10.53 -2.66
CA LYS A 102 -12.35 -10.34 -3.69
C LYS A 102 -13.48 -11.35 -3.47
N PRO A 103 -14.72 -11.00 -3.72
CA PRO A 103 -15.20 -9.66 -4.11
C PRO A 103 -15.24 -8.75 -2.90
N PHE A 104 -14.87 -7.49 -3.09
CA PHE A 104 -14.86 -6.51 -2.00
C PHE A 104 -15.78 -5.34 -2.35
N GLY A 105 -16.28 -4.68 -1.30
CA GLY A 105 -17.05 -3.47 -1.47
C GLY A 105 -16.13 -2.27 -1.61
N MET A 106 -16.58 -1.24 -2.34
CA MET A 106 -15.78 -0.04 -2.52
C MET A 106 -15.62 0.72 -1.20
N MET A 107 -16.61 0.68 -0.33
CA MET A 107 -16.49 1.33 0.99
C MET A 107 -15.43 0.64 1.84
N GLU A 108 -15.37 -0.69 1.80
CA GLU A 108 -14.33 -1.43 2.52
C GLU A 108 -12.95 -1.07 1.98
N LEU A 109 -12.80 -1.01 0.66
CA LEU A 109 -11.54 -0.65 0.03
C LEU A 109 -11.06 0.72 0.49
N VAL A 110 -11.94 1.72 0.42
CA VAL A 110 -11.60 3.08 0.82
C VAL A 110 -11.22 3.14 2.31
N ALA A 111 -11.97 2.43 3.16
CA ALA A 111 -11.70 2.42 4.59
C ALA A 111 -10.34 1.84 4.91
N ARG A 112 -9.96 0.75 4.23
CA ARG A 112 -8.67 0.11 4.46
C ARG A 112 -7.51 0.96 3.94
N VAL A 113 -7.69 1.59 2.77
CA VAL A 113 -6.69 2.52 2.23
C VAL A 113 -6.46 3.66 3.23
N ARG A 114 -7.52 4.26 3.74
CA ARG A 114 -7.39 5.35 4.71
C ARG A 114 -6.72 4.90 5.99
N ALA A 115 -7.05 3.68 6.45
CA ALA A 115 -6.47 3.16 7.68
C ALA A 115 -4.96 2.96 7.54
N VAL A 116 -4.50 2.41 6.41
CA VAL A 116 -3.08 2.19 6.16
C VAL A 116 -2.35 3.53 6.02
N LEU A 117 -2.93 4.48 5.29
CA LEU A 117 -2.33 5.81 5.14
C LEU A 117 -2.19 6.51 6.49
N ARG A 118 -3.20 6.39 7.36
CA ARG A 118 -3.16 6.99 8.70
C ARG A 118 -2.02 6.42 9.52
N ARG A 119 -1.87 5.08 9.51
CA ARG A 119 -0.80 4.42 10.27
C ARG A 119 0.58 4.87 9.80
N THR A 120 0.75 5.00 8.48
CA THR A 120 2.02 5.42 7.92
C THR A 120 2.34 6.87 8.29
N GLN A 121 1.35 7.76 8.22
CA GLN A 121 1.53 9.15 8.60
C GLN A 121 1.84 9.29 10.09
N ASP A 122 1.15 8.53 10.93
CA ASP A 122 1.39 8.54 12.36
C ASP A 122 2.81 8.07 12.68
N ALA A 123 3.29 7.04 12.00
CA ALA A 123 4.65 6.55 12.20
C ALA A 123 5.68 7.59 11.77
N VAL A 124 5.47 8.26 10.64
CA VAL A 124 6.37 9.33 10.18
C VAL A 124 6.35 10.49 11.14
N SER A 125 5.16 10.91 11.59
CA SER A 125 5.04 12.01 12.55
C SER A 125 5.73 11.69 13.85
N SER A 126 5.59 10.47 14.36
CA SER A 126 6.26 10.04 15.58
C SER A 126 7.78 10.06 15.41
N ALA A 127 8.29 9.61 14.27
CA ALA A 127 9.71 9.63 14.00
C ALA A 127 10.25 11.06 13.92
N GLU A 128 9.53 11.94 13.27
CA GLU A 128 9.91 13.34 13.18
C GLU A 128 9.91 13.99 14.56
N HIS A 129 8.92 13.67 15.36
CA HIS A 129 8.84 14.20 16.72
C HIS A 129 10.03 13.77 17.56
N VAL A 130 10.42 12.51 17.46
CA VAL A 130 11.59 12.00 18.17
C VAL A 130 12.86 12.74 17.75
N LEU A 131 13.03 12.98 16.46
CA LEU A 131 14.19 13.72 15.98
C LEU A 131 14.21 15.16 16.48
N LEU A 132 13.06 15.79 16.55
CA LEU A 132 12.96 17.16 17.03
C LEU A 132 13.20 17.27 18.52
N SER A 133 12.75 16.28 19.29
CA SER A 133 12.94 16.31 20.72
C SER A 133 14.29 15.80 21.15
N ASP A 134 15.11 15.55 20.24
CA ASP A 134 16.42 15.22 20.54
C ASP A 134 17.16 16.40 21.04
N GLY A 135 16.90 16.85 21.16
CA GLY A 135 17.39 17.52 21.98
C GLY A 135 16.78 17.21 23.14
N PRO A 136 16.70 16.98 23.77
CA PRO A 136 16.28 16.27 24.73
C PRO A 136 14.94 16.15 25.07
N ILE A 137 14.51 16.01 25.18
CA ILE A 137 13.54 15.69 25.59
C ILE A 137 12.75 14.85 25.64
N SER A 138 12.86 14.73 25.63
CA SER A 138 12.23 14.09 25.75
C SER A 138 11.57 13.45 25.93
N LEU A 139 11.20 13.25 25.77
CA LEU A 139 10.56 12.69 25.92
C LEU A 139 9.83 12.29 26.05
N ASP A 140 9.63 12.29 26.15
CA ASP A 140 8.85 12.01 26.36
C ASP A 140 8.21 11.93 26.17
N GLU A 141 8.11 11.87 26.07
CA GLU A 141 7.54 11.80 25.88
C GLU A 141 7.09 11.47 25.47
N ARG A 142 7.11 11.42 25.60
CA ARG A 142 6.72 11.21 25.17
C ARG A 142 6.42 10.54 24.94
N ALA A 143 6.53 10.62 24.94
CA ALA A 143 6.33 10.19 24.64
C ALA A 143 5.87 9.97 24.15
N HIS A 144 5.42 9.93 23.92
CA HIS A 144 5.09 9.88 23.52
C HIS A 144 4.76 9.53 22.93
N THR A 145 4.66 9.54 22.84
CA THR A 145 4.50 9.53 22.41
C THR A 145 4.25 9.39 22.12
N VAL A 146 4.09 9.18 22.11
CA VAL A 146 3.87 9.30 22.02
C VAL A 146 3.64 9.23 22.22
#